data_179bcdab59b8ac6bc026194958aa6da0
#
_entry.id   179bcdab59b8ac6bc026194958aa6da0
#
_cell.length_a   1.000
_cell.length_b   1.000
_cell.length_c   1.000
_cell.angle_alpha   90.00
_cell.angle_beta   90.00
_cell.angle_gamma   90.00
#
_symmetry.space_group_name_H-M   'P 1'
#
loop_
_entity.id
_entity.type
_entity.pdbx_description
1 polymer ?
#
loop_
_entity_poly.entity_id
_entity_poly.type
_entity_poly.pdbx_seq_one_letter_code
_entity_poly.pdbx_strand_id
1 'polypeptide(L)'
;DAGTTVSIIIPQRVLTDMPLVSVRDAGDKKIIFYMDLERYRFGQLRDGYLECIQRMVDQLHVDAVRCSTMHELKNRIDHENYQFLFVADVEYFIDQSYFDSLTAKMKVVVMANRDCDLQKIGPEVLLIYRPMHVFSVATILNGEKLQQDAYDERWHHDRFRVKGAKILAVDDSAMNLKVVSSLLSHYGITI
;
A
#
# COMPACT_ATOMS: atom_id res chain seq x y z
N ASP A 1 -24.23 16.63 4.99
CA ASP A 1 -24.48 15.99 3.69
C ASP A 1 -24.14 14.51 3.80
N ALA A 2 -25.11 13.65 3.46
CA ALA A 2 -24.97 12.19 3.61
C ALA A 2 -24.14 11.54 2.48
N GLY A 3 -23.65 12.30 1.51
CA GLY A 3 -22.93 11.80 0.35
C GLY A 3 -23.80 10.96 -0.59
N THR A 4 -23.15 10.32 -1.56
CA THR A 4 -23.80 9.41 -2.51
C THR A 4 -23.12 8.05 -2.44
N THR A 5 -23.89 6.98 -2.32
CA THR A 5 -23.41 5.60 -2.38
C THR A 5 -23.93 4.96 -3.67
N VAL A 6 -23.00 4.46 -4.49
CA VAL A 6 -23.33 3.70 -5.70
C VAL A 6 -22.89 2.25 -5.50
N SER A 7 -23.81 1.31 -5.65
CA SER A 7 -23.53 -0.12 -5.54
C SER A 7 -23.69 -0.79 -6.91
N ILE A 8 -22.66 -1.54 -7.32
CA ILE A 8 -22.65 -2.31 -8.57
C ILE A 8 -22.50 -3.78 -8.21
N ILE A 9 -23.46 -4.61 -8.64
CA ILE A 9 -23.43 -6.06 -8.43
C ILE A 9 -23.19 -6.73 -9.78
N ILE A 10 -22.04 -7.40 -9.90
CA ILE A 10 -21.68 -8.11 -11.13
C ILE A 10 -21.61 -9.61 -10.82
N PRO A 11 -22.52 -10.44 -11.38
CA PRO A 11 -22.41 -11.88 -11.23
C PRO A 11 -21.19 -12.40 -11.97
N GLN A 12 -20.34 -13.15 -11.27
CA GLN A 12 -19.14 -13.73 -11.85
C GLN A 12 -19.09 -15.23 -11.57
N ARG A 13 -18.54 -15.99 -12.52
CA ARG A 13 -18.23 -17.38 -12.30
C ARG A 13 -16.86 -17.51 -11.64
N VAL A 14 -16.81 -18.12 -10.46
CA VAL A 14 -15.56 -18.47 -9.81
C VAL A 14 -14.91 -19.63 -10.59
N LEU A 15 -13.70 -19.44 -11.06
CA LEU A 15 -12.94 -20.45 -11.82
C LEU A 15 -12.00 -21.26 -10.93
N THR A 16 -11.61 -20.71 -9.80
CA THR A 16 -10.72 -21.35 -8.80
C THR A 16 -11.05 -20.81 -7.41
N ASP A 17 -10.97 -21.68 -6.41
CA ASP A 17 -11.13 -21.29 -5.00
C ASP A 17 -9.81 -20.75 -4.39
N MET A 18 -8.74 -20.69 -5.17
CA MET A 18 -7.48 -20.12 -4.69
C MET A 18 -7.62 -18.62 -4.47
N PRO A 19 -7.18 -18.10 -3.32
CA PRO A 19 -7.18 -16.65 -3.08
C PRO A 19 -6.24 -15.97 -4.08
N LEU A 20 -6.64 -14.80 -4.56
CA LEU A 20 -5.85 -13.99 -5.49
C LEU A 20 -4.53 -13.51 -4.84
N VAL A 21 -4.54 -13.39 -3.53
CA VAL A 21 -3.40 -12.97 -2.72
C VAL A 21 -3.33 -13.86 -1.48
N SER A 22 -2.13 -14.33 -1.14
CA SER A 22 -1.89 -15.10 0.08
C SER A 22 -0.49 -14.80 0.62
N VAL A 23 -0.32 -14.96 1.92
CA VAL A 23 0.97 -14.89 2.60
C VAL A 23 1.33 -16.30 3.06
N ARG A 24 2.53 -16.75 2.69
CA ARG A 24 3.06 -18.04 3.16
C ARG A 24 3.34 -17.93 4.66
N ASP A 25 2.96 -18.95 5.42
CA ASP A 25 3.14 -19.01 6.87
C ASP A 25 2.61 -17.75 7.59
N ALA A 26 1.42 -17.30 7.18
CA ALA A 26 0.83 -16.05 7.63
C ALA A 26 0.70 -15.96 9.16
N GLY A 27 0.35 -17.08 9.82
CA GLY A 27 0.21 -17.16 11.28
C GLY A 27 1.53 -16.97 12.05
N ASP A 28 2.68 -17.16 11.38
CA ASP A 28 4.00 -16.96 11.97
C ASP A 28 4.55 -15.54 11.71
N LYS A 29 3.84 -14.73 10.92
CA LYS A 29 4.25 -13.35 10.57
C LYS A 29 3.74 -12.37 11.60
N LYS A 30 4.64 -11.83 12.42
CA LYS A 30 4.34 -10.74 13.36
C LYS A 30 4.76 -9.40 12.77
N ILE A 31 3.79 -8.52 12.63
CA ILE A 31 3.95 -7.22 11.97
C ILE A 31 3.65 -6.11 12.98
N ILE A 32 4.45 -5.06 12.94
CA ILE A 32 4.18 -3.85 13.69
C ILE A 32 4.04 -2.68 12.72
N PHE A 33 2.96 -1.91 12.84
CA PHE A 33 2.74 -0.66 12.13
C PHE A 33 3.02 0.51 13.07
N TYR A 34 3.87 1.42 12.63
CA TYR A 34 4.14 2.66 13.35
C TYR A 34 3.76 3.87 12.50
N MET A 35 2.78 4.60 12.98
CA MET A 35 2.28 5.81 12.36
C MET A 35 1.59 6.67 13.42
N ASP A 36 2.00 7.92 13.53
CA ASP A 36 1.35 8.92 14.39
C ASP A 36 0.08 9.43 13.70
N LEU A 37 -1.03 8.78 13.98
CA LEU A 37 -2.34 9.13 13.41
C LEU A 37 -2.95 10.40 14.03
N GLU A 38 -2.47 10.87 15.18
CA GLU A 38 -2.92 12.12 15.80
C GLU A 38 -2.56 13.36 14.97
N ARG A 39 -1.60 13.23 14.04
CA ARG A 39 -1.27 14.27 13.06
C ARG A 39 -2.36 14.53 12.04
N TYR A 40 -3.25 13.57 11.82
CA TYR A 40 -4.37 13.76 10.89
C TYR A 40 -5.47 14.54 11.57
N ARG A 41 -5.63 15.82 11.18
CA ARG A 41 -6.65 16.74 11.72
C ARG A 41 -8.08 16.27 11.48
N PHE A 42 -8.31 15.44 10.46
CA PHE A 42 -9.63 14.95 10.10
C PHE A 42 -9.79 13.51 10.58
N GLY A 43 -10.68 13.31 11.56
CA GLY A 43 -10.97 12.01 12.15
C GLY A 43 -11.37 10.97 11.11
N GLN A 44 -12.13 11.36 10.08
CA GLN A 44 -12.53 10.47 8.99
C GLN A 44 -11.34 9.89 8.20
N LEU A 45 -10.28 10.68 7.97
CA LEU A 45 -9.05 10.18 7.31
C LEU A 45 -8.33 9.18 8.20
N ARG A 46 -8.21 9.48 9.49
CA ARG A 46 -7.64 8.58 10.48
C ARG A 46 -8.38 7.25 10.52
N ASP A 47 -9.70 7.31 10.65
CA ASP A 47 -10.54 6.13 10.75
C ASP A 47 -10.49 5.29 9.45
N GLY A 48 -10.46 5.93 8.28
CA GLY A 48 -10.27 5.27 7.00
C GLY A 48 -8.93 4.54 6.85
N TYR A 49 -7.84 5.13 7.37
CA TYR A 49 -6.53 4.47 7.42
C TYR A 49 -6.55 3.24 8.31
N LEU A 50 -7.15 3.37 9.50
CA LEU A 50 -7.27 2.26 10.44
C LEU A 50 -8.06 1.10 9.84
N GLU A 51 -9.19 1.40 9.23
CA GLU A 51 -10.03 0.39 8.57
C GLU A 51 -9.30 -0.29 7.40
N CYS A 52 -8.54 0.48 6.61
CA CYS A 52 -7.74 -0.07 5.51
C CYS A 52 -6.67 -1.05 6.02
N ILE A 53 -5.93 -0.68 7.06
CA ILE A 53 -4.92 -1.55 7.68
C ILE A 53 -5.59 -2.81 8.25
N GLN A 54 -6.69 -2.67 8.99
CA GLN A 54 -7.38 -3.80 9.59
C GLN A 54 -7.91 -4.77 8.53
N ARG A 55 -8.57 -4.29 7.49
CA ARG A 55 -9.04 -5.12 6.37
C ARG A 55 -7.89 -5.88 5.69
N MET A 56 -6.75 -5.23 5.52
CA MET A 56 -5.58 -5.86 4.92
C MET A 56 -5.00 -6.96 5.83
N VAL A 57 -4.91 -6.72 7.13
CA VAL A 57 -4.47 -7.70 8.13
C VAL A 57 -5.39 -8.93 8.11
N ASP A 58 -6.70 -8.69 8.12
CA ASP A 58 -7.72 -9.75 8.08
C ASP A 58 -7.65 -10.57 6.78
N GLN A 59 -7.49 -9.89 5.63
CA GLN A 59 -7.37 -10.57 4.33
C GLN A 59 -6.10 -11.40 4.18
N LEU A 60 -5.01 -10.96 4.77
CA LEU A 60 -3.71 -11.66 4.72
C LEU A 60 -3.55 -12.68 5.83
N HIS A 61 -4.47 -12.73 6.81
CA HIS A 61 -4.44 -13.61 7.98
C HIS A 61 -3.14 -13.54 8.79
N VAL A 62 -2.58 -12.33 8.93
CA VAL A 62 -1.33 -12.08 9.64
C VAL A 62 -1.58 -11.48 11.02
N ASP A 63 -0.63 -11.70 11.94
CA ASP A 63 -0.65 -11.07 13.26
C ASP A 63 -0.02 -9.67 13.17
N ALA A 64 -0.80 -8.63 13.43
CA ALA A 64 -0.32 -7.27 13.31
C ALA A 64 -0.77 -6.39 14.48
N VAL A 65 0.16 -5.58 14.98
CA VAL A 65 -0.11 -4.58 16.00
C VAL A 65 0.22 -3.19 15.47
N ARG A 66 -0.39 -2.18 16.07
CA ARG A 66 -0.16 -0.79 15.73
C ARG A 66 0.39 -0.05 16.94
N CYS A 67 1.38 0.81 16.68
CA CYS A 67 1.90 1.78 17.62
C CYS A 67 1.64 3.20 17.12
N SER A 68 1.27 4.08 18.03
CA SER A 68 1.04 5.49 17.75
C SER A 68 2.18 6.39 18.27
N THR A 69 3.02 5.88 19.16
CA THR A 69 4.13 6.64 19.75
C THR A 69 5.43 5.86 19.64
N MET A 70 6.55 6.59 19.58
CA MET A 70 7.89 6.00 19.58
C MET A 70 8.16 5.20 20.87
N HIS A 71 7.63 5.66 22.01
CA HIS A 71 7.78 4.94 23.28
C HIS A 71 7.09 3.57 23.25
N GLU A 72 5.86 3.52 22.76
CA GLU A 72 5.13 2.25 22.59
C GLU A 72 5.87 1.31 21.62
N LEU A 73 6.34 1.84 20.50
CA LEU A 73 7.11 1.07 19.51
C LEU A 73 8.35 0.43 20.13
N LYS A 74 9.19 1.22 20.81
CA LYS A 74 10.40 0.73 21.45
C LYS A 74 10.10 -0.33 22.49
N ASN A 75 9.12 -0.07 23.35
CA ASN A 75 8.71 -1.03 24.38
C ASN A 75 8.25 -2.38 23.79
N ARG A 76 7.48 -2.37 22.69
CA ARG A 76 7.04 -3.61 22.04
C ARG A 76 8.21 -4.36 21.39
N ILE A 77 9.09 -3.66 20.67
CA ILE A 77 10.27 -4.28 20.03
C ILE A 77 11.22 -4.89 21.05
N ASP A 78 11.30 -4.32 22.25
CA ASP A 78 12.16 -4.85 23.31
C ASP A 78 11.59 -6.12 23.99
N HIS A 79 10.28 -6.31 23.95
CA HIS A 79 9.61 -7.42 24.65
C HIS A 79 9.08 -8.51 23.73
N GLU A 80 8.91 -8.21 22.44
CA GLU A 80 8.36 -9.13 21.46
C GLU A 80 9.21 -9.18 20.18
N ASN A 81 9.20 -10.33 19.51
CA ASN A 81 9.90 -10.50 18.23
C ASN A 81 8.95 -10.21 17.07
N TYR A 82 9.25 -9.17 16.30
CA TYR A 82 8.57 -8.83 15.07
C TYR A 82 9.49 -9.11 13.87
N GLN A 83 8.92 -9.64 12.78
CA GLN A 83 9.66 -9.85 11.54
C GLN A 83 9.59 -8.63 10.61
N PHE A 84 8.53 -7.83 10.73
CA PHE A 84 8.30 -6.68 9.87
C PHE A 84 7.87 -5.46 10.67
N LEU A 85 8.48 -4.32 10.36
CA LEU A 85 8.05 -3.00 10.81
C LEU A 85 7.65 -2.16 9.60
N PHE A 86 6.39 -1.76 9.56
CA PHE A 86 5.91 -0.75 8.61
C PHE A 86 5.86 0.60 9.31
N VAL A 87 6.68 1.54 8.85
CA VAL A 87 6.80 2.88 9.43
C VAL A 87 6.43 3.94 8.40
N ALA A 88 5.67 4.97 8.78
CA ALA A 88 5.39 6.05 7.86
C ALA A 88 6.65 6.90 7.61
N ASP A 89 6.78 7.46 6.41
CA ASP A 89 7.95 8.23 5.98
C ASP A 89 8.30 9.39 6.95
N VAL A 90 7.29 10.09 7.43
CA VAL A 90 7.48 11.20 8.37
C VAL A 90 8.11 10.72 9.67
N GLU A 91 7.61 9.63 10.24
CA GLU A 91 8.13 9.03 11.47
C GLU A 91 9.53 8.45 11.26
N TYR A 92 9.77 7.83 10.12
CA TYR A 92 11.08 7.30 9.76
C TYR A 92 12.15 8.41 9.76
N PHE A 93 11.89 9.56 9.14
CA PHE A 93 12.85 10.65 9.07
C PHE A 93 13.04 11.40 10.40
N ILE A 94 12.16 11.24 11.38
CA ILE A 94 12.37 11.82 12.73
C ILE A 94 13.53 11.14 13.46
N ASP A 95 13.69 9.82 13.31
CA ASP A 95 14.77 9.06 13.97
C ASP A 95 15.29 7.97 13.01
N GLN A 96 15.77 8.42 11.84
CA GLN A 96 16.23 7.54 10.78
C GLN A 96 17.29 6.55 11.25
N SER A 97 18.26 7.00 12.02
CA SER A 97 19.36 6.16 12.52
C SER A 97 18.85 4.99 13.39
N TYR A 98 17.81 5.22 14.17
CA TYR A 98 17.16 4.15 14.94
C TYR A 98 16.53 3.12 14.01
N PHE A 99 15.71 3.56 13.03
CA PHE A 99 15.04 2.64 12.10
C PHE A 99 16.03 1.89 11.22
N ASP A 100 17.08 2.54 10.74
CA ASP A 100 18.13 1.88 9.98
C ASP A 100 18.84 0.80 10.82
N SER A 101 19.06 1.02 12.11
CA SER A 101 19.63 0.03 13.01
C SER A 101 18.74 -1.21 13.21
N LEU A 102 17.43 -1.08 13.08
CA LEU A 102 16.49 -2.19 13.19
C LEU A 102 16.56 -3.17 12.01
N THR A 103 17.12 -2.77 10.86
CA THR A 103 17.25 -3.65 9.70
C THR A 103 18.09 -4.89 9.98
N ALA A 104 18.96 -4.85 10.99
CA ALA A 104 19.74 -5.99 11.47
C ALA A 104 18.86 -7.04 12.19
N LYS A 105 17.68 -6.67 12.68
CA LYS A 105 16.79 -7.53 13.48
C LYS A 105 15.52 -7.92 12.73
N MET A 106 14.98 -7.03 11.92
CA MET A 106 13.70 -7.20 11.23
C MET A 106 13.69 -6.48 9.88
N LYS A 107 12.70 -6.77 9.04
CA LYS A 107 12.49 -6.02 7.79
C LYS A 107 11.79 -4.70 8.09
N VAL A 108 12.48 -3.59 7.85
CA VAL A 108 11.93 -2.24 7.95
C VAL A 108 11.37 -1.82 6.60
N VAL A 109 10.12 -1.41 6.58
CA VAL A 109 9.37 -1.00 5.38
C VAL A 109 8.87 0.41 5.58
N VAL A 110 9.35 1.36 4.79
CA VAL A 110 8.86 2.74 4.80
C VAL A 110 7.63 2.85 3.92
N MET A 111 6.54 3.33 4.53
CA MET A 111 5.29 3.66 3.84
C MET A 111 5.36 5.12 3.36
N ALA A 112 5.82 5.32 2.14
CA ALA A 112 6.13 6.63 1.60
C ALA A 112 4.97 7.28 0.85
N ASN A 113 4.91 8.61 0.91
CA ASN A 113 4.17 9.40 -0.05
C ASN A 113 4.95 9.49 -1.37
N ARG A 114 4.29 9.88 -2.47
CA ARG A 114 4.92 10.01 -3.77
C ARG A 114 5.98 11.13 -3.85
N ASP A 115 5.89 12.10 -2.96
CA ASP A 115 6.81 13.23 -2.80
C ASP A 115 7.98 12.96 -1.83
N CYS A 116 8.06 11.74 -1.30
CA CYS A 116 9.12 11.32 -0.40
C CYS A 116 10.48 11.30 -1.14
N ASP A 117 11.50 11.87 -0.50
CA ASP A 117 12.87 11.85 -1.01
C ASP A 117 13.51 10.47 -0.80
N LEU A 118 13.41 9.64 -1.82
CA LEU A 118 13.90 8.25 -1.79
C LEU A 118 15.42 8.14 -1.60
N GLN A 119 16.19 9.17 -1.97
CA GLN A 119 17.65 9.14 -1.84
C GLN A 119 18.11 9.17 -0.39
N LYS A 120 17.23 9.59 0.52
CA LYS A 120 17.50 9.64 1.96
C LYS A 120 17.13 8.36 2.69
N ILE A 121 16.47 7.41 2.04
CA ILE A 121 16.09 6.14 2.67
C ILE A 121 17.28 5.20 2.70
N GLY A 122 17.51 4.55 3.84
CA GLY A 122 18.60 3.61 4.03
C GLY A 122 18.56 2.44 3.02
N PRO A 123 19.73 1.94 2.57
CA PRO A 123 19.80 0.95 1.48
C PRO A 123 19.17 -0.41 1.81
N GLU A 124 19.07 -0.77 3.08
CA GLU A 124 18.49 -2.03 3.56
C GLU A 124 16.99 -1.90 3.89
N VAL A 125 16.44 -0.69 3.76
CA VAL A 125 15.05 -0.39 4.06
C VAL A 125 14.20 -0.64 2.82
N LEU A 126 13.10 -1.37 3.00
CA LEU A 126 12.13 -1.61 1.93
C LEU A 126 11.18 -0.41 1.79
N LEU A 127 10.68 -0.20 0.61
CA LEU A 127 9.77 0.90 0.31
C LEU A 127 8.43 0.41 -0.20
N ILE A 128 7.35 1.01 0.28
CA ILE A 128 6.00 0.85 -0.27
C ILE A 128 5.32 2.22 -0.35
N TYR A 129 4.65 2.49 -1.47
CA TYR A 129 3.92 3.75 -1.61
C TYR A 129 2.52 3.71 -0.99
N ARG A 130 2.09 4.84 -0.45
CA ARG A 130 0.72 5.04 -0.02
C ARG A 130 -0.19 5.50 -1.18
N PRO A 131 -1.45 5.04 -1.28
CA PRO A 131 -2.10 4.06 -0.40
C PRO A 131 -1.49 2.65 -0.56
N MET A 132 -1.36 1.94 0.57
CA MET A 132 -0.83 0.57 0.56
C MET A 132 -1.85 -0.37 -0.10
N HIS A 133 -1.35 -1.22 -0.98
CA HIS A 133 -2.14 -2.26 -1.62
C HIS A 133 -1.82 -3.63 -1.02
N VAL A 134 -2.84 -4.45 -0.80
CA VAL A 134 -2.70 -5.80 -0.24
C VAL A 134 -1.68 -6.66 -0.99
N PHE A 135 -1.60 -6.54 -2.32
CA PHE A 135 -0.62 -7.23 -3.14
C PHE A 135 0.82 -6.86 -2.79
N SER A 136 1.10 -5.56 -2.67
CA SER A 136 2.45 -5.07 -2.35
C SER A 136 2.89 -5.52 -0.97
N VAL A 137 1.98 -5.49 0.00
CA VAL A 137 2.26 -5.98 1.36
C VAL A 137 2.50 -7.48 1.35
N ALA A 138 1.66 -8.28 0.67
CA ALA A 138 1.85 -9.72 0.57
C ALA A 138 3.17 -10.09 -0.11
N THR A 139 3.58 -9.36 -1.16
CA THR A 139 4.88 -9.53 -1.84
C THR A 139 6.03 -9.35 -0.86
N ILE A 140 6.00 -8.27 -0.05
CA ILE A 140 7.01 -8.03 1.00
C ILE A 140 7.02 -9.16 2.04
N LEU A 141 5.86 -9.54 2.53
CA LEU A 141 5.73 -10.58 3.56
C LEU A 141 6.18 -11.95 3.06
N ASN A 142 6.04 -12.23 1.78
CA ASN A 142 6.54 -13.44 1.14
C ASN A 142 8.04 -13.40 0.84
N GLY A 143 8.73 -12.28 1.12
CA GLY A 143 10.14 -12.10 0.81
C GLY A 143 10.43 -11.95 -0.67
N GLU A 144 9.44 -11.63 -1.47
CA GLU A 144 9.55 -11.40 -2.90
C GLU A 144 9.97 -9.95 -3.15
N LYS A 145 10.70 -9.71 -4.24
CA LYS A 145 11.06 -8.34 -4.62
C LYS A 145 9.82 -7.62 -5.15
N LEU A 146 9.49 -6.49 -4.53
CA LEU A 146 8.59 -5.56 -5.18
C LEU A 146 9.25 -5.16 -6.51
N GLN A 147 8.53 -5.31 -7.60
CA GLN A 147 8.93 -4.66 -8.85
C GLN A 147 8.74 -3.15 -8.64
N GLN A 148 9.76 -2.49 -8.10
CA GLN A 148 9.79 -1.04 -7.90
C GLN A 148 9.60 -0.29 -9.22
N ASP A 149 9.95 -0.94 -10.34
CA ASP A 149 9.76 -0.42 -11.70
C ASP A 149 8.30 -0.08 -12.04
N ALA A 150 7.32 -0.61 -11.29
CA ALA A 150 5.92 -0.27 -11.47
C ALA A 150 5.55 1.16 -11.03
N TYR A 151 6.41 1.84 -10.27
CA TYR A 151 6.18 3.19 -9.74
C TYR A 151 7.26 4.20 -10.16
N ASP A 152 8.27 3.78 -10.94
CA ASP A 152 9.28 4.67 -11.48
C ASP A 152 8.61 5.63 -12.50
N GLU A 153 9.00 6.90 -12.49
CA GLU A 153 8.54 7.92 -13.45
C GLU A 153 8.76 7.50 -14.91
N ARG A 154 9.65 6.53 -15.16
CA ARG A 154 9.83 5.88 -16.46
C ARG A 154 8.57 5.17 -16.97
N TRP A 155 7.64 4.80 -16.09
CA TRP A 155 6.33 4.25 -16.49
C TRP A 155 5.49 5.23 -17.34
N HIS A 156 5.76 6.51 -17.24
CA HIS A 156 5.12 7.49 -18.14
C HIS A 156 5.65 7.42 -19.58
N HIS A 157 6.78 6.74 -19.81
CA HIS A 157 7.39 6.65 -21.14
C HIS A 157 7.31 5.25 -21.78
N ASP A 158 7.36 4.16 -21.03
CA ASP A 158 7.15 2.80 -21.56
C ASP A 158 5.67 2.42 -21.46
N ARG A 159 4.91 2.91 -22.42
CA ARG A 159 3.48 2.70 -22.49
C ARG A 159 3.19 1.23 -22.77
N PHE A 160 2.72 0.49 -21.77
CA PHE A 160 2.11 -0.80 -22.04
C PHE A 160 0.96 -0.59 -23.04
N ARG A 161 0.78 -1.51 -23.97
CA ARG A 161 -0.32 -1.47 -24.93
C ARG A 161 -1.23 -2.64 -24.71
N VAL A 162 -2.51 -2.37 -24.55
CA VAL A 162 -3.54 -3.39 -24.39
C VAL A 162 -4.37 -3.44 -25.67
N LYS A 163 -3.87 -4.19 -26.65
CA LYS A 163 -4.58 -4.33 -27.92
C LYS A 163 -5.90 -5.08 -27.73
N GLY A 164 -6.99 -4.49 -28.19
CA GLY A 164 -8.31 -5.11 -28.20
C GLY A 164 -9.08 -5.00 -26.87
N ALA A 165 -8.55 -4.32 -25.86
CA ALA A 165 -9.35 -3.98 -24.70
C ALA A 165 -10.43 -2.97 -25.05
N LYS A 166 -11.65 -3.21 -24.56
CA LYS A 166 -12.78 -2.30 -24.70
C LYS A 166 -13.17 -1.83 -23.30
N ILE A 167 -13.31 -0.53 -23.14
CA ILE A 167 -13.71 0.11 -21.88
C ILE A 167 -14.98 0.89 -22.12
N LEU A 168 -15.94 0.74 -21.22
CA LEU A 168 -17.11 1.62 -21.16
C LEU A 168 -16.81 2.73 -20.17
N ALA A 169 -16.76 3.97 -20.65
CA ALA A 169 -16.67 5.15 -19.81
C ALA A 169 -18.05 5.81 -19.72
N VAL A 170 -18.48 6.15 -18.51
CA VAL A 170 -19.76 6.80 -18.24
C VAL A 170 -19.48 8.03 -17.38
N ASP A 171 -19.87 9.20 -17.89
CA ASP A 171 -19.73 10.48 -17.19
C ASP A 171 -20.78 11.44 -17.75
N ASP A 172 -21.30 12.34 -16.95
CA ASP A 172 -22.28 13.35 -17.35
C ASP A 172 -21.63 14.54 -18.11
N SER A 173 -20.31 14.66 -18.03
CA SER A 173 -19.52 15.67 -18.72
C SER A 173 -18.91 15.11 -20.01
N ALA A 174 -19.35 15.62 -21.16
CA ALA A 174 -18.75 15.29 -22.44
C ALA A 174 -17.24 15.63 -22.50
N MET A 175 -16.78 16.63 -21.73
CA MET A 175 -15.38 16.99 -21.63
C MET A 175 -14.58 15.90 -20.92
N ASN A 176 -15.08 15.37 -19.81
CA ASN A 176 -14.45 14.28 -19.07
C ASN A 176 -14.31 13.04 -19.95
N LEU A 177 -15.34 12.67 -20.68
CA LEU A 177 -15.30 11.55 -21.63
C LEU A 177 -14.24 11.75 -22.73
N LYS A 178 -14.08 12.98 -23.26
CA LYS A 178 -13.01 13.28 -24.22
C LYS A 178 -11.62 13.14 -23.60
N VAL A 179 -11.42 13.62 -22.38
CA VAL A 179 -10.15 13.52 -21.68
C VAL A 179 -9.79 12.05 -21.44
N VAL A 180 -10.73 11.26 -20.92
CA VAL A 180 -10.53 9.82 -20.70
C VAL A 180 -10.22 9.10 -22.01
N SER A 181 -10.97 9.38 -23.08
CA SER A 181 -10.74 8.81 -24.41
C SER A 181 -9.34 9.16 -24.94
N SER A 182 -8.92 10.42 -24.82
CA SER A 182 -7.59 10.87 -25.23
C SER A 182 -6.48 10.16 -24.45
N LEU A 183 -6.60 10.04 -23.13
CA LEU A 183 -5.61 9.38 -22.27
C LEU A 183 -5.49 7.89 -22.60
N LEU A 184 -6.61 7.20 -22.74
CA LEU A 184 -6.62 5.75 -22.95
C LEU A 184 -6.26 5.34 -24.40
N SER A 185 -6.46 6.22 -25.39
CA SER A 185 -6.06 5.97 -26.77
C SER A 185 -4.56 5.69 -26.90
N HIS A 186 -3.72 6.31 -26.08
CA HIS A 186 -2.28 6.10 -26.06
C HIS A 186 -1.89 4.67 -25.68
N TYR A 187 -2.76 3.95 -25.00
CA TYR A 187 -2.57 2.54 -24.61
C TYR A 187 -3.17 1.55 -25.61
N GLY A 188 -3.74 2.03 -26.72
CA GLY A 188 -4.40 1.20 -27.73
C GLY A 188 -5.75 0.65 -27.29
N ILE A 189 -6.39 1.30 -26.33
CA ILE A 189 -7.70 0.95 -25.77
C ILE A 189 -8.79 1.67 -26.56
N THR A 190 -9.87 0.97 -26.90
CA THR A 190 -11.06 1.54 -27.52
C THR A 190 -12.12 1.79 -26.45
N ILE A 191 -12.69 3.01 -26.45
CA ILE A 191 -13.79 3.41 -25.57
C ILE A 191 -15.07 3.50 -26.39
#